data_ee240af34f142283c0c88f4769deeb9e
#
_entry.id   ee240af34f142283c0c88f4769deeb9e
#
_cell.length_a   1.000
_cell.length_b   1.000
_cell.length_c   1.000
_cell.angle_alpha   90.00
_cell.angle_beta   90.00
_cell.angle_gamma   90.00
#
_symmetry.space_group_name_H-M   'P 1'
#
loop_
_entity.id
_entity.type
_entity.pdbx_description
1 polymer ?
#
loop_
_entity_poly.entity_id
_entity_poly.type
_entity_poly.pdbx_seq_one_letter_code
_entity_poly.pdbx_strand_id
1 'polypeptide(L)'
;MFAFMAGENMFVAQYYGKGDYTGISQVFSLVTKICGCIAVVFLAGTLFFPEQLMRILTNEETLIVLGSEYLRVIGISYVFSGIAQIFLAIMKNCGAVNMSTLINGVMVILNIALNAVFIFGLSGFPKMGIKGAALATVLATVVQFMWSVGYVSVSYTHLRA
;
A
#
# COMPACT_ATOMS: atom_id res chain seq x y z
N MET A 1 -4.26 -9.96 -4.45
CA MET A 1 -3.88 -8.63 -4.98
C MET A 1 -2.96 -8.70 -6.19
N PHE A 2 -1.81 -9.38 -6.15
CA PHE A 2 -0.86 -9.44 -7.27
C PHE A 2 -1.46 -9.89 -8.61
N ALA A 3 -2.36 -10.87 -8.62
CA ALA A 3 -3.00 -11.34 -9.85
C ALA A 3 -3.86 -10.26 -10.53
N PHE A 4 -4.59 -9.46 -9.74
CA PHE A 4 -5.38 -8.35 -10.28
C PHE A 4 -4.49 -7.22 -10.81
N MET A 5 -3.37 -6.94 -10.15
CA MET A 5 -2.38 -5.97 -10.61
C MET A 5 -1.68 -6.41 -11.90
N ALA A 6 -1.41 -7.70 -12.05
CA ALA A 6 -0.85 -8.24 -13.29
C ALA A 6 -1.82 -8.07 -14.46
N GLY A 7 -3.11 -8.35 -14.26
CA GLY A 7 -4.16 -8.08 -15.24
C GLY A 7 -4.31 -6.59 -15.57
N GLU A 8 -4.31 -5.74 -14.55
CA GLU A 8 -4.33 -4.27 -14.72
C GLU A 8 -3.18 -3.80 -15.61
N ASN A 9 -1.94 -4.21 -15.31
CA ASN A 9 -0.76 -3.83 -16.07
C ASN A 9 -0.90 -4.18 -17.56
N MET A 10 -1.42 -5.36 -17.87
CA MET A 10 -1.61 -5.82 -19.24
C MET A 10 -2.64 -4.96 -20.00
N PHE A 11 -3.80 -4.70 -19.39
CA PHE A 11 -4.85 -3.91 -20.02
C PHE A 11 -4.47 -2.43 -20.15
N VAL A 12 -3.90 -1.84 -19.09
CA VAL A 12 -3.45 -0.44 -19.13
C VAL A 12 -2.39 -0.23 -20.20
N ALA A 13 -1.41 -1.12 -20.33
CA ALA A 13 -0.41 -1.03 -21.38
C ALA A 13 -1.00 -1.11 -22.79
N GLN A 14 -2.00 -1.98 -23.01
CA GLN A 14 -2.70 -2.10 -24.31
C GLN A 14 -3.51 -0.85 -24.64
N TYR A 15 -4.27 -0.31 -23.69
CA TYR A 15 -5.06 0.92 -23.90
C TYR A 15 -4.16 2.15 -24.07
N TYR A 16 -3.07 2.22 -23.34
CA TYR A 16 -2.08 3.29 -23.48
C TYR A 16 -1.45 3.28 -24.89
N GLY A 17 -1.06 2.10 -25.41
CA GLY A 17 -0.53 1.95 -26.77
C GLY A 17 -1.52 2.32 -27.88
N LYS A 18 -2.84 2.27 -27.59
CA LYS A 18 -3.91 2.71 -28.49
C LYS A 18 -4.32 4.19 -28.32
N GLY A 19 -3.78 4.87 -27.31
CA GLY A 19 -4.20 6.24 -26.96
C GLY A 19 -5.60 6.31 -26.33
N ASP A 20 -6.16 5.18 -25.85
CA ASP A 20 -7.50 5.13 -25.26
C ASP A 20 -7.44 5.38 -23.75
N TYR A 21 -7.41 6.65 -23.37
CA TYR A 21 -7.43 7.07 -21.96
C TYR A 21 -8.74 6.73 -21.24
N THR A 22 -9.83 6.59 -21.97
CA THR A 22 -11.13 6.20 -21.40
C THR A 22 -11.09 4.75 -20.94
N GLY A 23 -10.52 3.87 -21.75
CA GLY A 23 -10.29 2.46 -21.37
C GLY A 23 -9.39 2.32 -20.15
N ILE A 24 -8.31 3.11 -20.06
CA ILE A 24 -7.44 3.16 -18.88
C ILE A 24 -8.23 3.53 -17.63
N SER A 25 -9.05 4.57 -17.69
CA SER A 25 -9.87 5.02 -16.56
C SER A 25 -10.90 3.98 -16.10
N GLN A 26 -11.49 3.23 -17.03
CA GLN A 26 -12.41 2.15 -16.69
C GLN A 26 -11.73 0.98 -15.99
N VAL A 27 -10.58 0.53 -16.49
CA VAL A 27 -9.78 -0.53 -15.86
C VAL A 27 -9.33 -0.10 -14.47
N PHE A 28 -8.82 1.12 -14.33
CA PHE A 28 -8.44 1.70 -13.04
C PHE A 28 -9.59 1.68 -12.04
N SER A 29 -10.76 2.19 -12.43
CA SER A 29 -11.94 2.22 -11.57
C SER A 29 -12.37 0.82 -11.13
N LEU A 30 -12.36 -0.15 -12.05
CA LEU A 30 -12.72 -1.53 -11.76
C LEU A 30 -11.74 -2.17 -10.77
N VAL A 31 -10.44 -2.10 -11.05
CA VAL A 31 -9.41 -2.71 -10.21
C VAL A 31 -9.36 -2.04 -8.84
N THR A 32 -9.50 -0.72 -8.78
CA THR A 32 -9.55 0.02 -7.51
C THR A 32 -10.73 -0.43 -6.64
N LYS A 33 -11.91 -0.64 -7.23
CA LYS A 33 -13.08 -1.13 -6.49
C LYS A 33 -12.86 -2.55 -5.95
N ILE A 34 -12.37 -3.46 -6.79
CA ILE A 34 -12.13 -4.86 -6.41
C ILE A 34 -11.04 -4.93 -5.31
N CYS A 35 -9.90 -4.28 -5.54
CA CYS A 35 -8.81 -4.26 -4.57
C CYS A 35 -9.20 -3.53 -3.29
N GLY A 36 -10.01 -2.46 -3.38
CA GLY A 36 -10.56 -1.76 -2.24
C GLY A 36 -11.46 -2.66 -1.39
N CYS A 37 -12.39 -3.40 -2.01
CA CYS A 37 -13.22 -4.38 -1.30
C CYS A 37 -12.38 -5.44 -0.60
N ILE A 38 -11.37 -6.01 -1.29
CA ILE A 38 -10.46 -7.00 -0.69
C ILE A 38 -9.70 -6.39 0.50
N ALA A 39 -9.17 -5.16 0.33
CA ALA A 39 -8.45 -4.48 1.41
C ALA A 39 -9.32 -4.21 2.64
N VAL A 40 -10.59 -3.82 2.44
CA VAL A 40 -11.55 -3.61 3.53
C VAL A 40 -11.88 -4.94 4.24
N VAL A 41 -12.05 -6.02 3.51
CA VAL A 41 -12.28 -7.36 4.11
C VAL A 41 -11.07 -7.78 4.95
N PHE A 42 -9.85 -7.59 4.44
CA PHE A 42 -8.63 -7.87 5.21
C PHE A 42 -8.50 -6.97 6.43
N LEU A 43 -8.79 -5.68 6.30
CA LEU A 43 -8.80 -4.74 7.43
C LEU A 43 -9.81 -5.20 8.50
N ALA A 44 -11.02 -5.54 8.11
CA ALA A 44 -12.03 -6.07 9.04
C ALA A 44 -11.53 -7.34 9.72
N GLY A 45 -10.94 -8.27 8.97
CA GLY A 45 -10.35 -9.50 9.53
C GLY A 45 -9.25 -9.21 10.56
N THR A 46 -8.33 -8.29 10.25
CA THR A 46 -7.23 -7.95 11.17
C THR A 46 -7.68 -7.14 12.39
N LEU A 47 -8.79 -6.41 12.32
CA LEU A 47 -9.32 -5.65 13.44
C LEU A 47 -10.22 -6.53 14.35
N PHE A 48 -11.11 -7.32 13.77
CA PHE A 48 -12.09 -8.10 14.54
C PHE A 48 -11.60 -9.50 14.94
N PHE A 49 -10.76 -10.12 14.11
CA PHE A 49 -10.30 -11.50 14.28
C PHE A 49 -8.77 -11.69 14.24
N PRO A 50 -7.97 -10.81 14.86
CA PRO A 50 -6.51 -10.89 14.75
C PRO A 50 -5.94 -12.16 15.40
N GLU A 51 -6.49 -12.58 16.53
CA GLU A 51 -6.04 -13.79 17.25
C GLU A 51 -6.35 -15.07 16.47
N GLN A 52 -7.53 -15.16 15.86
CA GLN A 52 -7.90 -16.29 15.01
C GLN A 52 -6.98 -16.40 13.78
N LEU A 53 -6.64 -15.25 13.16
CA LEU A 53 -5.70 -15.20 12.05
C LEU A 53 -4.30 -15.66 12.48
N MET A 54 -3.85 -15.27 13.67
CA MET A 54 -2.57 -15.72 14.20
C MET A 54 -2.58 -17.20 14.57
N ARG A 55 -3.68 -17.74 15.12
CA ARG A 55 -3.81 -19.16 15.45
C ARG A 55 -3.75 -20.10 14.22
N ILE A 56 -4.04 -19.59 13.03
CA ILE A 56 -3.83 -20.34 11.77
C ILE A 56 -2.35 -20.52 11.47
N LEU A 57 -1.52 -19.56 11.89
CA LEU A 57 -0.08 -19.50 11.58
C LEU A 57 0.80 -20.13 12.66
N THR A 58 0.38 -20.06 13.92
CA THR A 58 1.16 -20.55 15.06
C THR A 58 0.25 -20.99 16.22
N ASN A 59 0.76 -21.94 17.02
CA ASN A 59 0.13 -22.40 18.26
C ASN A 59 0.78 -21.81 19.53
N GLU A 60 1.80 -20.97 19.37
CA GLU A 60 2.52 -20.39 20.49
C GLU A 60 1.81 -19.12 20.98
N GLU A 61 1.30 -19.14 22.20
CA GLU A 61 0.48 -18.07 22.78
C GLU A 61 1.24 -16.71 22.80
N THR A 62 2.53 -16.71 23.07
CA THR A 62 3.35 -15.48 23.07
C THR A 62 3.35 -14.82 21.69
N LEU A 63 3.51 -15.62 20.63
CA LEU A 63 3.49 -15.12 19.25
C LEU A 63 2.09 -14.69 18.82
N ILE A 64 1.04 -15.36 19.31
CA ILE A 64 -0.35 -14.98 19.02
C ILE A 64 -0.65 -13.59 19.58
N VAL A 65 -0.26 -13.32 20.83
CA VAL A 65 -0.50 -12.01 21.45
C VAL A 65 0.27 -10.91 20.72
N LEU A 66 1.58 -11.07 20.53
CA LEU A 66 2.41 -10.08 19.86
C LEU A 66 2.00 -9.85 18.40
N GLY A 67 1.68 -10.94 17.69
CA GLY A 67 1.24 -10.88 16.29
C GLY A 67 -0.14 -10.26 16.13
N SER A 68 -1.06 -10.48 17.06
CA SER A 68 -2.39 -9.88 17.02
C SER A 68 -2.34 -8.35 17.21
N GLU A 69 -1.48 -7.88 18.11
CA GLU A 69 -1.23 -6.44 18.29
C GLU A 69 -0.62 -5.81 17.03
N TYR A 70 0.35 -6.49 16.41
CA TYR A 70 0.96 -6.07 15.16
C TYR A 70 -0.08 -6.00 14.03
N LEU A 71 -0.92 -7.06 13.88
CA LEU A 71 -1.93 -7.13 12.83
C LEU A 71 -2.98 -6.02 12.93
N ARG A 72 -3.40 -5.66 14.13
CA ARG A 72 -4.34 -4.54 14.35
C ARG A 72 -3.80 -3.22 13.83
N VAL A 73 -2.52 -2.95 14.05
CA VAL A 73 -1.89 -1.70 13.61
C VAL A 73 -1.61 -1.74 12.10
N ILE A 74 -0.99 -2.83 11.62
CA ILE A 74 -0.59 -2.91 10.21
C ILE A 74 -1.77 -3.09 9.26
N GLY A 75 -2.92 -3.58 9.75
CA GLY A 75 -4.14 -3.75 8.97
C GLY A 75 -4.54 -2.48 8.22
N ILE A 76 -4.36 -1.32 8.85
CA ILE A 76 -4.64 -0.01 8.25
C ILE A 76 -3.74 0.24 7.02
N SER A 77 -2.46 -0.17 7.08
CA SER A 77 -1.53 0.03 5.97
C SER A 77 -1.92 -0.74 4.71
N TYR A 78 -2.62 -1.86 4.83
CA TYR A 78 -3.05 -2.66 3.66
C TYR A 78 -4.00 -1.90 2.74
N VAL A 79 -4.87 -1.05 3.29
CA VAL A 79 -5.78 -0.22 2.49
C VAL A 79 -4.99 0.83 1.71
N PHE A 80 -4.13 1.60 2.39
CA PHE A 80 -3.31 2.62 1.75
C PHE A 80 -2.32 2.03 0.75
N SER A 81 -1.64 0.95 1.14
CA SER A 81 -0.68 0.23 0.29
C SER A 81 -1.35 -0.33 -0.95
N GLY A 82 -2.53 -0.96 -0.81
CA GLY A 82 -3.27 -1.52 -1.93
C GLY A 82 -3.61 -0.47 -2.98
N ILE A 83 -4.17 0.65 -2.56
CA ILE A 83 -4.53 1.75 -3.46
C ILE A 83 -3.27 2.41 -4.05
N ALA A 84 -2.25 2.68 -3.23
CA ALA A 84 -0.99 3.27 -3.70
C ALA A 84 -0.33 2.42 -4.80
N GLN A 85 -0.34 1.10 -4.66
CA GLN A 85 0.24 0.19 -5.67
C GLN A 85 -0.51 0.24 -7.00
N ILE A 86 -1.83 0.41 -7.00
CA ILE A 86 -2.63 0.59 -8.23
C ILE A 86 -2.21 1.89 -8.94
N PHE A 87 -2.10 3.01 -8.21
CA PHE A 87 -1.62 4.27 -8.77
C PHE A 87 -0.21 4.16 -9.34
N LEU A 88 0.71 3.50 -8.62
CA LEU A 88 2.08 3.28 -9.08
C LEU A 88 2.14 2.38 -10.32
N ALA A 89 1.27 1.37 -10.42
CA ALA A 89 1.17 0.50 -11.60
C ALA A 89 0.75 1.29 -12.83
N ILE A 90 -0.27 2.14 -12.72
CA ILE A 90 -0.71 3.01 -13.82
C ILE A 90 0.40 3.98 -14.23
N MET A 91 1.05 4.64 -13.27
CA MET A 91 2.17 5.54 -13.56
C MET A 91 3.26 4.85 -14.38
N LYS A 92 3.61 3.60 -14.02
CA LYS A 92 4.58 2.80 -14.77
C LYS A 92 4.12 2.52 -16.19
N ASN A 93 2.88 2.10 -16.37
CA ASN A 93 2.32 1.73 -17.68
C ASN A 93 2.07 2.96 -18.58
N CYS A 94 1.84 4.13 -17.99
CA CYS A 94 1.68 5.40 -18.71
C CYS A 94 3.00 6.17 -18.94
N GLY A 95 4.15 5.51 -18.78
CA GLY A 95 5.46 6.09 -19.08
C GLY A 95 6.14 6.85 -17.93
N ALA A 96 5.46 7.05 -16.79
CA ALA A 96 6.04 7.72 -15.62
C ALA A 96 6.81 6.75 -14.71
N VAL A 97 7.64 5.87 -15.30
CA VAL A 97 8.38 4.81 -14.59
C VAL A 97 9.33 5.40 -13.55
N ASN A 98 10.08 6.45 -13.92
CA ASN A 98 11.07 7.06 -13.04
C ASN A 98 10.42 7.63 -11.77
N MET A 99 9.27 8.28 -11.92
CA MET A 99 8.53 8.87 -10.79
C MET A 99 7.93 7.79 -9.88
N SER A 100 7.33 6.75 -10.46
CA SER A 100 6.83 5.61 -9.71
C SER A 100 7.96 4.90 -8.92
N THR A 101 9.12 4.74 -9.53
CA THR A 101 10.30 4.15 -8.88
C THR A 101 10.83 5.04 -7.75
N LEU A 102 10.85 6.36 -7.96
CA LEU A 102 11.26 7.33 -6.95
C LEU A 102 10.35 7.28 -5.73
N ILE A 103 9.02 7.33 -5.92
CA ILE A 103 8.03 7.25 -4.84
C ILE A 103 8.21 5.96 -4.03
N ASN A 104 8.39 4.83 -4.73
CA ASN A 104 8.60 3.54 -4.07
C ASN A 104 9.94 3.49 -3.31
N GLY A 105 11.01 4.03 -3.88
CA GLY A 105 12.33 4.12 -3.24
C GLY A 105 12.31 4.99 -1.98
N VAL A 106 11.68 6.15 -2.05
CA VAL A 106 11.53 7.05 -0.87
C VAL A 106 10.70 6.38 0.22
N MET A 107 9.61 5.67 -0.14
CA MET A 107 8.82 4.90 0.83
C MET A 107 9.68 3.87 1.57
N VAL A 108 10.51 3.11 0.85
CA VAL A 108 11.38 2.09 1.46
C VAL A 108 12.40 2.75 2.40
N ILE A 109 13.06 3.82 1.98
CA ILE A 109 14.03 4.54 2.82
C ILE A 109 13.34 5.11 4.06
N LEU A 110 12.18 5.74 3.90
CA LEU A 110 11.40 6.28 5.00
C LEU A 110 10.98 5.17 5.98
N ASN A 111 10.52 4.02 5.47
CA ASN A 111 10.16 2.89 6.29
C ASN A 111 11.36 2.38 7.12
N ILE A 112 12.55 2.25 6.52
CA ILE A 112 13.77 1.85 7.22
C ILE A 112 14.12 2.86 8.32
N ALA A 113 14.09 4.16 8.00
CA ALA A 113 14.40 5.22 8.96
C ALA A 113 13.41 5.24 10.15
N LEU A 114 12.11 5.15 9.86
CA LEU A 114 11.08 5.09 10.89
C LEU A 114 11.15 3.82 11.74
N ASN A 115 11.49 2.68 11.13
CA ASN A 115 11.74 1.44 11.87
C ASN A 115 12.91 1.61 12.86
N ALA A 116 14.00 2.23 12.42
CA ALA A 116 15.14 2.51 13.30
C ALA A 116 14.73 3.41 14.48
N VAL A 117 13.93 4.44 14.23
CA VAL A 117 13.46 5.36 15.29
C VAL A 117 12.51 4.66 16.26
N PHE A 118 11.49 3.96 15.79
CA PHE A 118 10.43 3.43 16.65
C PHE A 118 10.78 2.10 17.32
N ILE A 119 11.55 1.23 16.65
CA ILE A 119 11.95 -0.05 17.24
C ILE A 119 13.00 0.17 18.32
N PHE A 120 14.04 0.96 18.00
CA PHE A 120 15.17 1.17 18.91
C PHE A 120 15.01 2.35 19.87
N GLY A 121 14.00 3.21 19.64
CA GLY A 121 13.77 4.39 20.46
C GLY A 121 14.80 5.48 20.23
N LEU A 122 15.27 5.67 18.99
CA LEU A 122 16.21 6.73 18.64
C LEU A 122 15.52 8.11 18.75
N SER A 123 16.31 9.14 18.99
CA SER A 123 15.83 10.56 19.04
C SER A 123 14.80 10.85 20.15
N GLY A 124 14.82 10.09 21.27
CA GLY A 124 13.95 10.35 22.41
C GLY A 124 12.57 9.71 22.35
N PHE A 125 12.28 8.94 21.32
CA PHE A 125 11.04 8.16 21.24
C PHE A 125 11.10 6.92 22.15
N PRO A 126 9.96 6.49 22.75
CA PRO A 126 9.92 5.26 23.52
C PRO A 126 10.18 4.05 22.62
N LYS A 127 10.88 3.05 23.13
CA LYS A 127 11.08 1.78 22.43
C LYS A 127 9.76 1.05 22.29
N MET A 128 9.19 1.05 21.07
CA MET A 128 7.88 0.45 20.80
C MET A 128 7.99 -1.00 20.27
N GLY A 129 9.21 -1.47 19.93
CA GLY A 129 9.42 -2.82 19.43
C GLY A 129 8.55 -3.12 18.18
N ILE A 130 7.80 -4.24 18.26
CA ILE A 130 6.95 -4.73 17.15
C ILE A 130 5.84 -3.73 16.75
N LYS A 131 5.23 -3.04 17.73
CA LYS A 131 4.24 -1.98 17.45
C LYS A 131 4.87 -0.82 16.70
N GLY A 132 6.11 -0.46 17.03
CA GLY A 132 6.86 0.56 16.31
C GLY A 132 7.11 0.21 14.85
N ALA A 133 7.42 -1.06 14.55
CA ALA A 133 7.56 -1.53 13.18
C ALA A 133 6.25 -1.41 12.38
N ALA A 134 5.11 -1.77 12.99
CA ALA A 134 3.81 -1.61 12.37
C ALA A 134 3.50 -0.14 12.08
N LEU A 135 3.72 0.77 13.04
CA LEU A 135 3.52 2.20 12.87
C LEU A 135 4.42 2.79 11.79
N ALA A 136 5.69 2.40 11.74
CA ALA A 136 6.61 2.83 10.68
C ALA A 136 6.08 2.48 9.28
N THR A 137 5.56 1.26 9.13
CA THR A 137 4.98 0.79 7.88
C THR A 137 3.71 1.58 7.52
N VAL A 138 2.81 1.82 8.48
CA VAL A 138 1.60 2.63 8.26
C VAL A 138 1.97 4.04 7.79
N LEU A 139 2.88 4.72 8.47
CA LEU A 139 3.29 6.07 8.10
C LEU A 139 3.94 6.12 6.73
N ALA A 140 4.86 5.20 6.43
CA ALA A 140 5.51 5.14 5.12
C ALA A 140 4.50 4.88 3.99
N THR A 141 3.53 4.00 4.19
CA THR A 141 2.48 3.71 3.19
C THR A 141 1.50 4.88 3.01
N VAL A 142 1.17 5.61 4.07
CA VAL A 142 0.35 6.83 3.95
C VAL A 142 1.07 7.90 3.14
N VAL A 143 2.36 8.12 3.37
CA VAL A 143 3.16 9.06 2.58
C VAL A 143 3.22 8.63 1.11
N GLN A 144 3.45 7.34 0.85
CA GLN A 144 3.45 6.77 -0.50
C GLN A 144 2.10 7.00 -1.20
N PHE A 145 0.99 6.74 -0.51
CA PHE A 145 -0.36 6.94 -1.01
C PHE A 145 -0.61 8.40 -1.36
N MET A 146 -0.35 9.32 -0.43
CA MET A 146 -0.56 10.75 -0.66
C MET A 146 0.25 11.28 -1.83
N TRP A 147 1.51 10.86 -1.95
CA TRP A 147 2.37 11.28 -3.04
C TRP A 147 1.90 10.71 -4.39
N SER A 148 1.55 9.43 -4.45
CA SER A 148 1.06 8.81 -5.69
C SER A 148 -0.24 9.42 -6.17
N VAL A 149 -1.21 9.67 -5.26
CA VAL A 149 -2.48 10.35 -5.59
C VAL A 149 -2.23 11.79 -6.04
N GLY A 150 -1.40 12.53 -5.31
CA GLY A 150 -1.06 13.91 -5.66
C GLY A 150 -0.44 14.02 -7.05
N TYR A 151 0.53 13.16 -7.36
CA TYR A 151 1.17 13.15 -8.68
C TYR A 151 0.18 12.83 -9.80
N VAL A 152 -0.64 11.79 -9.65
CA VAL A 152 -1.62 11.40 -10.67
C VAL A 152 -2.67 12.49 -10.85
N SER A 153 -3.16 13.11 -9.78
CA SER A 153 -4.13 14.20 -9.85
C SER A 153 -3.60 15.39 -10.65
N VAL A 154 -2.35 15.77 -10.43
CA VAL A 154 -1.70 16.88 -11.16
C VAL A 154 -1.45 16.49 -12.62
N SER A 155 -0.94 15.29 -12.88
CA SER A 155 -0.68 14.81 -14.25
C SER A 155 -1.95 14.67 -15.08
N TYR A 156 -3.05 14.20 -14.47
CA TYR A 156 -4.34 14.07 -15.17
C TYR A 156 -4.97 15.41 -15.53
N THR A 157 -4.79 16.43 -14.71
CA THR A 157 -5.25 17.78 -15.04
C THR A 157 -4.52 18.38 -16.24
N HIS A 158 -3.22 18.10 -16.39
CA HIS A 158 -2.42 18.56 -17.53
C HIS A 158 -2.70 17.79 -18.84
N LEU A 159 -3.18 16.55 -18.78
CA LEU A 159 -3.53 15.78 -19.98
C LEU A 159 -4.92 16.13 -20.53
N ARG A 160 -5.72 16.86 -19.76
CA ARG A 160 -7.08 17.25 -20.13
C ARG A 160 -7.20 18.71 -20.59
N ALA A 161 -6.14 19.49 -20.45
CA ALA A 161 -6.00 20.87 -20.94
C ALA A 161 -5.27 20.90 -22.29
#